data_7ce2ffb7246961d6ef13f133a91ccfcf
#
_entry.id   7ce2ffb7246961d6ef13f133a91ccfcf
#
_cell.length_a   1.000
_cell.length_b   1.000
_cell.length_c   1.000
_cell.angle_alpha   90.00
_cell.angle_beta   90.00
_cell.angle_gamma   90.00
#
_symmetry.space_group_name_H-M   'P 1'
#
loop_
_entity.id
_entity.type
_entity.pdbx_description
1 polymer ?
#
loop_
_entity_poly.entity_id
_entity_poly.type
_entity_poly.pdbx_seq_one_letter_code
_entity_poly.pdbx_strand_id
1 'polypeptide(L)'
;GHRSFMYGAMALLLLLAIIFTRSRAGIVLTLLGVLLVSATFSHRIGGGNTFGRMGVIVSGAIALAIAIGLGTVLERFTVNDPLSDGRMIIFDGVFVGIGQFFPLGAGTGTFQQTFARFQDLSQSPYLINRAHNSYLEWVYNGGVVAIALIVGFLALYFARWFSLWKRGDWGEFRYIQVGAGLGLMLMLLHELVD
;
A
#
# COMPACT_ATOMS: atom_id res chain seq x y z
N GLY A 1 -30.97 -7.24 0.87
CA GLY A 1 -31.14 -8.65 0.78
C GLY A 1 -29.88 -9.49 0.98
N HIS A 2 -29.95 -10.74 0.62
CA HIS A 2 -28.92 -11.76 0.86
C HIS A 2 -27.53 -11.38 0.27
N ARG A 3 -27.50 -10.81 -0.93
CA ARG A 3 -26.26 -10.36 -1.59
C ARG A 3 -25.54 -9.25 -0.80
N SER A 4 -26.28 -8.28 -0.26
CA SER A 4 -25.69 -7.19 0.52
C SER A 4 -25.09 -7.70 1.84
N PHE A 5 -25.71 -8.71 2.45
CA PHE A 5 -25.18 -9.38 3.64
C PHE A 5 -23.86 -10.11 3.33
N MET A 6 -23.83 -10.88 2.23
CA MET A 6 -22.61 -11.59 1.80
C MET A 6 -21.44 -10.64 1.55
N TYR A 7 -21.66 -9.52 0.83
CA TYR A 7 -20.61 -8.53 0.59
C TYR A 7 -20.14 -7.87 1.88
N GLY A 8 -21.06 -7.57 2.81
CA GLY A 8 -20.70 -7.03 4.12
C GLY A 8 -19.87 -8.01 4.95
N ALA A 9 -20.27 -9.27 5.00
CA ALA A 9 -19.51 -10.32 5.69
C ALA A 9 -18.11 -10.52 5.08
N MET A 10 -18.00 -10.51 3.75
CA MET A 10 -16.73 -10.65 3.06
C MET A 10 -15.81 -9.45 3.32
N ALA A 11 -16.35 -8.23 3.30
CA ALA A 11 -15.60 -7.02 3.63
C ALA A 11 -15.09 -7.07 5.08
N LEU A 12 -15.91 -7.51 6.02
CA LEU A 12 -15.52 -7.67 7.42
C LEU A 12 -14.39 -8.69 7.57
N LEU A 13 -14.50 -9.86 6.92
CA LEU A 13 -13.45 -10.89 6.96
C LEU A 13 -12.13 -10.38 6.38
N LEU A 14 -12.15 -9.61 5.27
CA LEU A 14 -10.96 -9.02 4.68
C LEU A 14 -10.33 -7.98 5.61
N LEU A 15 -11.14 -7.13 6.26
CA LEU A 15 -10.64 -6.17 7.24
C LEU A 15 -9.98 -6.87 8.43
N LEU A 16 -10.60 -7.92 8.95
CA LEU A 16 -10.00 -8.73 10.00
C LEU A 16 -8.67 -9.36 9.56
N ALA A 17 -8.63 -9.95 8.37
CA ALA A 17 -7.40 -10.53 7.84
C ALA A 17 -6.27 -9.50 7.79
N ILE A 18 -6.54 -8.26 7.33
CA ILE A 18 -5.55 -7.19 7.29
C ILE A 18 -5.06 -6.82 8.70
N ILE A 19 -5.96 -6.72 9.68
CA ILE A 19 -5.58 -6.45 11.07
C ILE A 19 -4.67 -7.56 11.60
N PHE A 20 -4.99 -8.82 11.31
CA PHE A 20 -4.16 -9.96 11.72
C PHE A 20 -2.78 -10.01 11.06
N THR A 21 -2.59 -9.37 9.90
CA THR A 21 -1.24 -9.26 9.31
C THR A 21 -0.30 -8.43 10.18
N ARG A 22 -0.83 -7.64 11.12
CA ARG A 22 -0.09 -6.69 11.97
C ARG A 22 0.74 -5.68 11.17
N SER A 23 0.42 -5.46 9.90
CA SER A 23 1.07 -4.47 9.06
C SER A 23 0.54 -3.08 9.37
N ARG A 24 1.39 -2.20 9.90
CA ARG A 24 1.04 -0.79 10.14
C ARG A 24 0.58 -0.11 8.85
N ALA A 25 1.35 -0.27 7.78
CA ALA A 25 1.02 0.27 6.46
C ALA A 25 -0.29 -0.29 5.91
N GLY A 26 -0.50 -1.61 6.01
CA GLY A 26 -1.73 -2.27 5.57
C GLY A 26 -2.97 -1.71 6.28
N ILE A 27 -2.90 -1.49 7.61
CA ILE A 27 -4.01 -0.92 8.38
C ILE A 27 -4.29 0.52 7.94
N VAL A 28 -3.27 1.38 7.88
CA VAL A 28 -3.41 2.79 7.48
C VAL A 28 -3.98 2.91 6.07
N LEU A 29 -3.44 2.16 5.10
CA LEU A 29 -3.90 2.18 3.72
C LEU A 29 -5.33 1.63 3.57
N THR A 30 -5.70 0.64 4.38
CA THR A 30 -7.09 0.14 4.39
C THR A 30 -8.06 1.21 4.88
N LEU A 31 -7.73 1.91 5.96
CA LEU A 31 -8.55 3.02 6.45
C LEU A 31 -8.65 4.14 5.41
N LEU A 32 -7.53 4.50 4.77
CA LEU A 32 -7.51 5.44 3.65
C LEU A 32 -8.38 4.97 2.49
N GLY A 33 -8.30 3.69 2.12
CA GLY A 33 -9.12 3.09 1.06
C GLY A 33 -10.61 3.18 1.37
N VAL A 34 -11.01 2.84 2.59
CA VAL A 34 -12.42 2.96 3.04
C VAL A 34 -12.89 4.41 2.97
N LEU A 35 -12.07 5.37 3.40
CA LEU A 35 -12.38 6.80 3.31
C LEU A 35 -12.54 7.25 1.86
N LEU A 36 -11.62 6.90 0.98
CA LEU A 36 -11.65 7.27 -0.45
C LEU A 36 -12.86 6.66 -1.16
N VAL A 37 -13.15 5.39 -0.93
CA VAL A 37 -14.34 4.72 -1.48
C VAL A 37 -15.61 5.40 -0.95
N SER A 38 -15.68 5.68 0.35
CA SER A 38 -16.83 6.33 0.96
C SER A 38 -17.03 7.75 0.40
N ALA A 39 -15.97 8.55 0.30
CA ALA A 39 -16.03 9.90 -0.26
C ALA A 39 -16.44 9.89 -1.74
N THR A 40 -15.92 8.93 -2.52
CA THR A 40 -16.18 8.84 -3.95
C THR A 40 -17.62 8.41 -4.28
N PHE A 41 -18.14 7.44 -3.53
CA PHE A 41 -19.40 6.78 -3.86
C PHE A 41 -20.59 7.27 -3.02
N SER A 42 -20.38 7.95 -1.88
CA SER A 42 -21.46 8.37 -0.98
C SER A 42 -22.51 9.26 -1.65
N HIS A 43 -22.07 10.19 -2.48
CA HIS A 43 -22.96 11.12 -3.18
C HIS A 43 -23.62 10.54 -4.43
N ARG A 44 -23.17 9.36 -4.92
CA ARG A 44 -23.59 8.83 -6.21
C ARG A 44 -24.42 7.56 -6.13
N ILE A 45 -24.29 6.80 -5.06
CA ILE A 45 -25.10 5.59 -4.83
C ILE A 45 -26.34 6.01 -4.02
N GLY A 46 -27.23 6.81 -4.63
CA GLY A 46 -28.48 7.35 -4.17
C GLY A 46 -29.11 6.75 -2.89
N GLY A 47 -29.08 7.51 -1.83
CA GLY A 47 -29.77 7.20 -0.58
C GLY A 47 -28.87 7.50 0.61
N GLY A 48 -29.19 8.56 1.34
CA GLY A 48 -28.45 9.23 2.42
C GLY A 48 -27.88 8.39 3.57
N ASN A 49 -27.63 7.09 3.40
CA ASN A 49 -27.15 6.23 4.48
C ASN A 49 -25.91 5.39 4.13
N THR A 50 -25.23 5.66 3.02
CA THR A 50 -24.01 4.91 2.63
C THR A 50 -22.87 5.22 3.59
N PHE A 51 -22.75 6.48 4.04
CA PHE A 51 -21.80 6.89 5.09
C PHE A 51 -22.10 6.18 6.42
N GLY A 52 -23.36 6.05 6.79
CA GLY A 52 -23.76 5.33 7.99
C GLY A 52 -23.44 3.83 7.92
N ARG A 53 -23.68 3.19 6.79
CA ARG A 53 -23.38 1.76 6.59
C ARG A 53 -21.88 1.48 6.60
N MET A 54 -21.09 2.31 5.92
CA MET A 54 -19.64 2.22 5.97
C MET A 54 -19.11 2.50 7.37
N GLY A 55 -19.66 3.52 8.05
CA GLY A 55 -19.34 3.81 9.44
C GLY A 55 -19.58 2.61 10.37
N VAL A 56 -20.69 1.90 10.21
CA VAL A 56 -21.00 0.68 10.98
C VAL A 56 -19.99 -0.45 10.69
N ILE A 57 -19.62 -0.66 9.42
CA ILE A 57 -18.62 -1.69 9.05
C ILE A 57 -17.26 -1.35 9.66
N VAL A 58 -16.82 -0.11 9.53
CA VAL A 58 -15.52 0.35 10.09
C VAL A 58 -15.54 0.29 11.60
N SER A 59 -16.60 0.78 12.24
CA SER A 59 -16.74 0.72 13.72
C SER A 59 -16.79 -0.70 14.22
N GLY A 60 -17.49 -1.59 13.52
CA GLY A 60 -17.55 -3.01 13.84
C GLY A 60 -16.18 -3.69 13.70
N ALA A 61 -15.42 -3.37 12.66
CA ALA A 61 -14.06 -3.88 12.46
C ALA A 61 -13.11 -3.39 13.57
N ILE A 62 -13.19 -2.10 13.92
CA ILE A 62 -12.39 -1.51 15.02
C ILE A 62 -12.76 -2.15 16.36
N ALA A 63 -14.06 -2.27 16.67
CA ALA A 63 -14.52 -2.87 17.91
C ALA A 63 -14.07 -4.34 18.04
N LEU A 64 -14.14 -5.10 16.95
CA LEU A 64 -13.69 -6.48 16.91
C LEU A 64 -12.17 -6.60 17.03
N ALA A 65 -11.42 -5.68 16.42
CA ALA A 65 -9.97 -5.60 16.57
C ALA A 65 -9.56 -5.30 18.02
N ILE A 66 -10.27 -4.41 18.70
CA ILE A 66 -10.08 -4.11 20.12
C ILE A 66 -10.38 -5.35 20.96
N ALA A 67 -11.47 -6.07 20.68
CA ALA A 67 -11.87 -7.27 21.42
C ALA A 67 -10.87 -8.43 21.27
N ILE A 68 -10.18 -8.54 20.11
CA ILE A 68 -9.21 -9.60 19.82
C ILE A 68 -7.79 -9.27 20.34
N GLY A 69 -7.55 -8.06 20.83
CA GLY A 69 -6.26 -7.65 21.39
C GLY A 69 -5.48 -6.65 20.54
N LEU A 70 -6.13 -5.56 20.16
CA LEU A 70 -5.48 -4.43 19.48
C LEU A 70 -4.29 -3.85 20.28
N GLY A 71 -4.15 -4.18 21.58
CA GLY A 71 -3.06 -3.74 22.44
C GLY A 71 -1.68 -4.01 21.82
N THR A 72 -1.43 -5.21 21.34
CA THR A 72 -0.17 -5.59 20.67
C THR A 72 0.07 -4.89 19.34
N VAL A 73 -0.99 -4.43 18.67
CA VAL A 73 -0.87 -3.63 17.44
C VAL A 73 -0.57 -2.18 17.81
N LEU A 74 -1.25 -1.62 18.81
CA LEU A 74 -1.04 -0.26 19.29
C LEU A 74 0.35 -0.05 19.91
N GLU A 75 0.88 -1.04 20.64
CA GLU A 75 2.26 -1.00 21.14
C GLU A 75 3.27 -0.76 20.02
N ARG A 76 3.06 -1.33 18.83
CA ARG A 76 3.95 -1.10 17.68
C ARG A 76 3.91 0.32 17.13
N PHE A 77 2.83 1.06 17.39
CA PHE A 77 2.74 2.49 17.03
C PHE A 77 3.31 3.42 18.10
N THR A 78 3.39 2.96 19.35
CA THR A 78 3.80 3.80 20.47
C THR A 78 5.21 3.52 20.96
N VAL A 79 5.68 2.28 20.87
CA VAL A 79 6.98 1.84 21.41
C VAL A 79 8.11 1.92 20.39
N ASN A 80 7.82 1.71 19.10
CA ASN A 80 8.82 1.81 18.05
C ASN A 80 8.69 3.17 17.35
N ASP A 81 9.71 4.02 17.50
CA ASP A 81 9.85 5.23 16.71
C ASP A 81 9.87 4.86 15.21
N PRO A 82 8.93 5.38 14.40
CA PRO A 82 8.90 5.12 12.96
C PRO A 82 10.19 5.54 12.23
N LEU A 83 10.93 6.50 12.81
CA LEU A 83 12.20 7.01 12.28
C LEU A 83 13.41 6.16 12.70
N SER A 84 13.29 5.41 13.80
CA SER A 84 14.32 4.45 14.24
C SER A 84 14.17 3.07 13.58
N ASP A 85 13.19 2.91 12.69
CA ASP A 85 13.03 1.69 11.92
C ASP A 85 14.29 1.50 11.06
N GLY A 86 14.96 0.36 11.19
CA GLY A 86 16.18 0.02 10.43
C GLY A 86 16.09 0.19 8.91
N ARG A 87 14.87 0.46 8.40
CA ARG A 87 14.60 0.79 6.99
C ARG A 87 15.33 2.04 6.51
N MET A 88 15.43 3.09 7.34
CA MET A 88 16.14 4.31 6.93
C MET A 88 17.62 4.03 6.68
N ILE A 89 18.23 3.19 7.53
CA ILE A 89 19.62 2.76 7.35
C ILE A 89 19.78 1.91 6.08
N ILE A 90 18.78 1.06 5.78
CA ILE A 90 18.76 0.29 4.53
C ILE A 90 18.69 1.22 3.33
N PHE A 91 17.85 2.25 3.36
CA PHE A 91 17.68 3.19 2.24
C PHE A 91 18.97 3.92 1.91
N ASP A 92 19.75 4.34 2.91
CA ASP A 92 21.05 4.98 2.69
C ASP A 92 21.97 4.05 1.89
N GLY A 93 22.10 2.79 2.29
CA GLY A 93 22.86 1.79 1.55
C GLY A 93 22.32 1.52 0.14
N VAL A 94 20.99 1.52 -0.02
CA VAL A 94 20.34 1.34 -1.34
C VAL A 94 20.69 2.49 -2.28
N PHE A 95 20.65 3.74 -1.80
CA PHE A 95 21.01 4.91 -2.63
C PHE A 95 22.48 4.87 -3.06
N VAL A 96 23.38 4.49 -2.17
CA VAL A 96 24.80 4.29 -2.52
C VAL A 96 24.95 3.21 -3.59
N GLY A 97 24.25 2.08 -3.43
CA GLY A 97 24.28 0.98 -4.39
C GLY A 97 23.68 1.37 -5.75
N ILE A 98 22.55 2.10 -5.77
CA ILE A 98 21.98 2.64 -7.01
C ILE A 98 23.04 3.50 -7.73
N GLY A 99 23.72 4.40 -7.03
CA GLY A 99 24.77 5.24 -7.63
C GLY A 99 25.92 4.42 -8.23
N GLN A 100 26.29 3.31 -7.62
CA GLN A 100 27.36 2.44 -8.12
C GLN A 100 26.97 1.61 -9.34
N PHE A 101 25.71 1.13 -9.40
CA PHE A 101 25.25 0.28 -10.48
C PHE A 101 24.57 1.06 -11.63
N PHE A 102 24.37 2.38 -11.48
CA PHE A 102 23.78 3.20 -12.53
C PHE A 102 24.71 3.26 -13.76
N PRO A 103 24.17 3.22 -15.02
CA PRO A 103 22.74 3.27 -15.36
C PRO A 103 22.04 1.91 -15.51
N LEU A 104 22.73 0.80 -15.49
CA LEU A 104 22.16 -0.51 -15.85
C LEU A 104 21.48 -1.21 -14.66
N GLY A 105 21.81 -0.84 -13.43
CA GLY A 105 21.40 -1.55 -12.23
C GLY A 105 22.27 -2.77 -11.92
N ALA A 106 22.06 -3.37 -10.76
CA ALA A 106 22.83 -4.51 -10.28
C ALA A 106 22.47 -5.84 -10.98
N GLY A 107 21.34 -5.87 -11.68
CA GLY A 107 20.75 -7.07 -12.26
C GLY A 107 19.50 -7.53 -11.52
N THR A 108 18.56 -8.12 -12.25
CA THR A 108 17.27 -8.58 -11.68
C THR A 108 17.50 -9.71 -10.69
N GLY A 109 16.93 -9.57 -9.47
CA GLY A 109 17.02 -10.58 -8.43
C GLY A 109 18.38 -10.70 -7.71
N THR A 110 19.30 -9.74 -7.95
CA THR A 110 20.64 -9.79 -7.33
C THR A 110 20.75 -8.92 -6.07
N PHE A 111 19.66 -8.28 -5.62
CA PHE A 111 19.67 -7.36 -4.49
C PHE A 111 20.37 -7.94 -3.27
N GLN A 112 19.95 -9.11 -2.79
CA GLN A 112 20.50 -9.72 -1.59
C GLN A 112 22.01 -9.95 -1.68
N GLN A 113 22.53 -10.40 -2.83
CA GLN A 113 23.94 -10.73 -3.02
C GLN A 113 24.81 -9.47 -3.13
N THR A 114 24.29 -8.43 -3.79
CA THR A 114 25.05 -7.22 -4.09
C THR A 114 24.92 -6.18 -2.98
N PHE A 115 23.78 -6.13 -2.27
CA PHE A 115 23.51 -5.19 -1.19
C PHE A 115 24.37 -5.40 0.04
N ALA A 116 24.81 -6.62 0.30
CA ALA A 116 25.70 -6.92 1.44
C ALA A 116 26.96 -6.04 1.51
N ARG A 117 27.39 -5.46 0.38
CA ARG A 117 28.54 -4.53 0.31
C ARG A 117 28.22 -3.13 0.84
N PHE A 118 26.95 -2.76 0.86
CA PHE A 118 26.45 -1.44 1.23
C PHE A 118 25.72 -1.47 2.56
N GLN A 119 25.56 -2.65 3.14
CA GLN A 119 24.91 -2.86 4.42
C GLN A 119 25.71 -2.24 5.54
N ASP A 120 25.09 -1.42 6.38
CA ASP A 120 25.72 -0.86 7.56
C ASP A 120 26.07 -1.97 8.57
N LEU A 121 27.22 -1.85 9.21
CA LEU A 121 27.70 -2.83 10.21
C LEU A 121 26.81 -2.90 11.45
N SER A 122 26.06 -1.82 11.75
CA SER A 122 25.09 -1.82 12.86
C SER A 122 23.96 -2.83 12.66
N GLN A 123 23.71 -3.24 11.43
CA GLN A 123 22.70 -4.23 11.07
C GLN A 123 23.25 -5.69 11.02
N SER A 124 24.54 -5.86 11.27
CA SER A 124 25.13 -7.20 11.38
C SER A 124 24.65 -7.88 12.69
N PRO A 125 24.33 -9.19 12.70
CA PRO A 125 24.59 -10.20 11.66
C PRO A 125 23.41 -10.46 10.68
N TYR A 126 22.43 -9.59 10.61
CA TYR A 126 21.23 -9.80 9.80
C TYR A 126 21.55 -9.67 8.31
N LEU A 127 21.12 -10.63 7.50
CA LEU A 127 21.15 -10.53 6.05
C LEU A 127 19.91 -9.80 5.56
N ILE A 128 20.10 -8.63 4.94
CA ILE A 128 19.02 -7.85 4.36
C ILE A 128 18.75 -8.37 2.95
N ASN A 129 17.57 -8.95 2.78
CA ASN A 129 17.17 -9.60 1.52
C ASN A 129 16.29 -8.72 0.63
N ARG A 130 15.80 -7.59 1.14
CA ARG A 130 14.93 -6.64 0.43
C ARG A 130 15.20 -5.21 0.87
N ALA A 131 14.91 -4.26 -0.04
CA ALA A 131 15.01 -2.83 0.26
C ALA A 131 13.86 -2.31 1.14
N HIS A 132 12.78 -3.09 1.34
CA HIS A 132 11.54 -2.64 1.98
C HIS A 132 10.89 -1.41 1.33
N ASN A 133 11.16 -1.22 0.06
CA ASN A 133 10.55 -0.28 -0.86
C ASN A 133 10.76 -0.83 -2.27
N SER A 134 9.70 -1.32 -2.88
CA SER A 134 9.79 -2.00 -4.18
C SER A 134 10.30 -1.09 -5.30
N TYR A 135 9.98 0.21 -5.26
CA TYR A 135 10.49 1.14 -6.28
C TYR A 135 12.01 1.30 -6.20
N LEU A 136 12.54 1.45 -4.98
CA LEU A 136 13.99 1.56 -4.78
C LEU A 136 14.69 0.27 -5.18
N GLU A 137 14.13 -0.89 -4.82
CA GLU A 137 14.68 -2.19 -5.19
C GLU A 137 14.67 -2.41 -6.71
N TRP A 138 13.60 -1.99 -7.39
CA TRP A 138 13.53 -2.05 -8.84
C TRP A 138 14.56 -1.15 -9.51
N VAL A 139 14.75 0.08 -9.02
CA VAL A 139 15.76 1.00 -9.52
C VAL A 139 17.17 0.47 -9.24
N TYR A 140 17.41 -0.09 -8.06
CA TYR A 140 18.67 -0.74 -7.72
C TYR A 140 19.00 -1.89 -8.68
N ASN A 141 18.03 -2.74 -8.97
CA ASN A 141 18.23 -3.92 -9.82
C ASN A 141 18.23 -3.61 -11.32
N GLY A 142 17.42 -2.67 -11.78
CA GLY A 142 17.14 -2.45 -13.21
C GLY A 142 17.55 -1.07 -13.74
N GLY A 143 18.10 -0.21 -12.89
CA GLY A 143 18.64 1.10 -13.30
C GLY A 143 17.64 1.97 -14.06
N VAL A 144 18.13 2.58 -15.14
CA VAL A 144 17.32 3.49 -15.98
C VAL A 144 16.12 2.81 -16.63
N VAL A 145 16.21 1.52 -16.92
CA VAL A 145 15.09 0.77 -17.51
C VAL A 145 13.95 0.65 -16.51
N ALA A 146 14.26 0.33 -15.26
CA ALA A 146 13.27 0.28 -14.19
C ALA A 146 12.61 1.65 -13.96
N ILE A 147 13.41 2.73 -13.94
CA ILE A 147 12.90 4.11 -13.83
C ILE A 147 11.91 4.40 -14.96
N ALA A 148 12.29 4.10 -16.21
CA ALA A 148 11.44 4.33 -17.39
C ALA A 148 10.13 3.56 -17.30
N LEU A 149 10.16 2.29 -16.85
CA LEU A 149 8.96 1.47 -16.68
C LEU A 149 8.06 2.00 -15.57
N ILE A 150 8.63 2.37 -14.40
CA ILE A 150 7.87 2.94 -13.28
C ILE A 150 7.19 4.26 -13.71
N VAL A 151 7.97 5.18 -14.29
CA VAL A 151 7.46 6.50 -14.73
C VAL A 151 6.42 6.32 -15.83
N GLY A 152 6.68 5.47 -16.82
CA GLY A 152 5.73 5.17 -17.90
C GLY A 152 4.42 4.59 -17.37
N PHE A 153 4.50 3.62 -16.47
CA PHE A 153 3.33 3.03 -15.84
C PHE A 153 2.52 4.06 -15.04
N LEU A 154 3.18 4.84 -14.18
CA LEU A 154 2.52 5.88 -13.39
C LEU A 154 1.88 6.95 -14.30
N ALA A 155 2.58 7.38 -15.34
CA ALA A 155 2.05 8.34 -16.31
C ALA A 155 0.79 7.81 -17.00
N LEU A 156 0.81 6.56 -17.46
CA LEU A 156 -0.36 5.91 -18.07
C LEU A 156 -1.51 5.75 -17.07
N TYR A 157 -1.20 5.32 -15.86
CA TYR A 157 -2.19 5.18 -14.80
C TYR A 157 -2.89 6.51 -14.51
N PHE A 158 -2.14 7.56 -14.23
CA PHE A 158 -2.72 8.87 -13.92
C PHE A 158 -3.44 9.49 -15.12
N ALA A 159 -2.91 9.37 -16.34
CA ALA A 159 -3.58 9.85 -17.54
C ALA A 159 -4.96 9.18 -17.72
N ARG A 160 -5.03 7.85 -17.53
CA ARG A 160 -6.30 7.10 -17.60
C ARG A 160 -7.22 7.45 -16.44
N TRP A 161 -6.69 7.54 -15.24
CA TRP A 161 -7.43 7.90 -14.05
C TRP A 161 -8.08 9.28 -14.19
N PHE A 162 -7.32 10.31 -14.55
CA PHE A 162 -7.85 11.65 -14.77
C PHE A 162 -8.87 11.70 -15.90
N SER A 163 -8.69 10.93 -16.98
CA SER A 163 -9.66 10.85 -18.07
C SER A 163 -11.01 10.29 -17.61
N LEU A 164 -10.99 9.35 -16.67
CA LEU A 164 -12.22 8.82 -16.07
C LEU A 164 -13.00 9.89 -15.31
N TRP A 165 -12.34 10.76 -14.57
CA TRP A 165 -12.99 11.79 -13.77
C TRP A 165 -13.58 12.92 -14.62
N LYS A 166 -13.00 13.23 -15.76
CA LYS A 166 -13.47 14.28 -16.68
C LYS A 166 -14.77 13.92 -17.41
N ARG A 167 -15.08 12.64 -17.58
CA ARG A 167 -16.30 12.23 -18.28
C ARG A 167 -17.49 12.35 -17.33
N GLY A 168 -18.61 12.97 -17.75
CA GLY A 168 -19.80 13.26 -16.91
C GLY A 168 -20.63 12.04 -16.54
N ASP A 169 -20.64 10.99 -17.38
CA ASP A 169 -21.57 9.87 -17.25
C ASP A 169 -21.07 8.80 -16.28
N TRP A 170 -21.92 8.39 -15.36
CA TRP A 170 -21.63 7.34 -14.37
C TRP A 170 -22.49 6.11 -14.62
N GLY A 171 -22.22 5.38 -15.70
CA GLY A 171 -22.78 4.06 -15.93
C GLY A 171 -22.16 3.01 -15.00
N GLU A 172 -22.79 1.83 -14.90
CA GLU A 172 -22.35 0.74 -14.02
C GLU A 172 -20.88 0.37 -14.17
N PHE A 173 -20.38 0.35 -15.38
CA PHE A 173 -18.99 0.01 -15.68
C PHE A 173 -17.99 1.00 -15.08
N ARG A 174 -18.40 2.26 -14.88
CA ARG A 174 -17.55 3.28 -14.31
C ARG A 174 -17.29 3.09 -12.82
N TYR A 175 -18.25 2.61 -12.07
CA TYR A 175 -18.05 2.28 -10.66
C TYR A 175 -16.94 1.22 -10.51
N ILE A 176 -16.94 0.22 -11.38
CA ILE A 176 -15.89 -0.82 -11.39
C ILE A 176 -14.53 -0.21 -11.75
N GLN A 177 -14.46 0.64 -12.77
CA GLN A 177 -13.20 1.28 -13.19
C GLN A 177 -12.62 2.18 -12.11
N VAL A 178 -13.46 2.99 -11.44
CA VAL A 178 -13.05 3.86 -10.34
C VAL A 178 -12.61 3.05 -9.14
N GLY A 179 -13.34 2.01 -8.79
CA GLY A 179 -12.98 1.10 -7.69
C GLY A 179 -11.65 0.38 -7.95
N ALA A 180 -11.46 -0.16 -9.15
CA ALA A 180 -10.20 -0.78 -9.57
C ALA A 180 -9.02 0.20 -9.55
N GLY A 181 -9.25 1.44 -10.01
CA GLY A 181 -8.25 2.50 -9.95
C GLY A 181 -7.85 2.85 -8.51
N LEU A 182 -8.81 2.97 -7.60
CA LEU A 182 -8.52 3.18 -6.17
C LEU A 182 -7.73 2.00 -5.58
N GLY A 183 -8.11 0.76 -5.89
CA GLY A 183 -7.38 -0.42 -5.44
C GLY A 183 -5.92 -0.43 -5.93
N LEU A 184 -5.71 -0.11 -7.21
CA LEU A 184 -4.37 -0.01 -7.76
C LEU A 184 -3.55 1.11 -7.11
N MET A 185 -4.17 2.27 -6.82
CA MET A 185 -3.51 3.36 -6.11
C MET A 185 -3.05 2.94 -4.71
N LEU A 186 -3.88 2.20 -3.97
CA LEU A 186 -3.51 1.68 -2.65
C LEU A 186 -2.36 0.68 -2.72
N MET A 187 -2.33 -0.19 -3.76
CA MET A 187 -1.18 -1.07 -3.99
C MET A 187 0.09 -0.27 -4.28
N LEU A 188 0.04 0.72 -5.16
CA LEU A 188 1.18 1.58 -5.47
C LEU A 188 1.71 2.31 -4.23
N LEU A 189 0.83 2.75 -3.33
CA LEU A 189 1.21 3.35 -2.05
C LEU A 189 1.82 2.32 -1.09
N HIS A 190 1.32 1.08 -1.10
CA HIS A 190 1.87 0.01 -0.25
C HIS A 190 3.32 -0.33 -0.63
N GLU A 191 3.64 -0.36 -1.93
CA GLU A 191 4.98 -0.64 -2.45
C GLU A 191 6.07 0.37 -2.00
N LEU A 192 5.66 1.54 -1.44
CA LEU A 192 6.58 2.51 -0.85
C LEU A 192 7.12 2.06 0.53
N VAL A 193 6.40 1.15 1.19
CA VAL A 193 6.64 0.80 2.61
C VAL A 193 6.52 -0.70 2.90
N ASP A 194 6.66 -1.52 1.85
CA ASP A 194 6.58 -2.97 1.94
C ASP A 194 7.71 -3.57 2.80
#